data_91daef363167d2369a771c4d5bb4e282
#
_entry.id   91daef363167d2369a771c4d5bb4e282
#
_cell.length_a   1.000
_cell.length_b   1.000
_cell.length_c   1.000
_cell.angle_alpha   90.00
_cell.angle_beta   90.00
_cell.angle_gamma   90.00
#
_symmetry.space_group_name_H-M   'P 1'
#
loop_
_entity.id
_entity.type
_entity.pdbx_description
1 polymer ?
#
loop_
_entity_poly.entity_id
_entity_poly.type
_entity_poly.pdbx_seq_one_letter_code
_entity_poly.pdbx_strand_id
1 'polypeptide(L)'
;MLFTDVVRASETVRATRSRKTKIAALAELLGAAQPEELAAIVAWVSGELRQGRIGTGWRTLTALGEAAADAPTLTASRVDELLGELAATSGPGSANRRKQLLSELWRAATADEQAFLLRLLTGELRQGALTAVVTEAVARAADVPLELVRRAYMLSGKLPVTAIAALTGGEATLREFRLEVGRPIQPMLASPGATLDDALAEFDGAFSVEHKLDGARIQVHRDGDQVWVFTRTLRDITANVPELVELVAGLNCTSVVLDGETLALTDTGRPRPFQETMARFASGDLGQSAVAATPPPGAGASEAGPEPTVPTELRPVPTSTRELLLHPYFFDCLHLDGRDLLDEPLIERRAALTKVAGEHSIPALIRPDAEAAAEYFDGALAAGHEGVMIKSLDAPYAAGRRGRSWLKIKPTHTLDLLVLGAEWGYGRRTGYLSNLHLGARDPESGEPVMVGKTFKGLTDALLHWQTAEFPRHERTRDQHTVYLWPELVVEIALDGVQTSTRYPGGVALRFARVVRYRPDKTPEQADTIDTVRALLP
;
A
#
# COMPACT_ATOMS: atom_id res chain seq x y z
N MET A 1 15.89 28.18 0.73
CA MET A 1 17.16 27.37 0.77
C MET A 1 17.55 26.88 -0.61
N LEU A 2 18.78 26.43 -0.79
CA LEU A 2 19.18 25.79 -2.06
C LEU A 2 18.56 24.40 -2.18
N PHE A 3 18.18 24.02 -3.39
CA PHE A 3 17.62 22.69 -3.66
C PHE A 3 18.62 21.56 -3.39
N THR A 4 19.92 21.83 -3.58
CA THR A 4 21.00 20.88 -3.23
C THR A 4 21.00 20.49 -1.75
N ASP A 5 20.47 21.32 -0.83
CA ASP A 5 20.38 20.96 0.59
C ASP A 5 19.35 19.86 0.81
N VAL A 6 18.22 19.92 0.08
CA VAL A 6 17.20 18.87 0.06
C VAL A 6 17.78 17.57 -0.51
N VAL A 7 18.51 17.67 -1.62
CA VAL A 7 19.18 16.52 -2.26
C VAL A 7 20.17 15.86 -1.30
N ARG A 8 21.02 16.66 -0.63
CA ARG A 8 22.01 16.16 0.34
C ARG A 8 21.36 15.42 1.51
N ALA A 9 20.29 15.97 2.08
CA ALA A 9 19.53 15.31 3.15
C ALA A 9 18.92 13.99 2.66
N SER A 10 18.34 13.97 1.45
CA SER A 10 17.79 12.77 0.82
C SER A 10 18.87 11.70 0.60
N GLU A 11 20.06 12.07 0.11
CA GLU A 11 21.17 11.13 -0.06
C GLU A 11 21.67 10.56 1.27
N THR A 12 21.75 11.38 2.32
CA THR A 12 22.07 10.93 3.68
C THR A 12 21.04 9.88 4.15
N VAL A 13 19.74 10.14 3.92
CA VAL A 13 18.67 9.19 4.26
C VAL A 13 18.80 7.88 3.47
N ARG A 14 19.17 7.96 2.21
CA ARG A 14 19.36 6.80 1.32
C ARG A 14 20.57 5.95 1.72
N ALA A 15 21.66 6.60 2.11
CA ALA A 15 22.94 5.96 2.40
C ALA A 15 22.96 5.19 3.72
N THR A 16 22.04 5.46 4.66
CA THR A 16 22.07 4.87 6.00
C THR A 16 20.90 3.90 6.26
N ARG A 17 21.14 2.88 7.08
CA ARG A 17 20.09 2.04 7.67
C ARG A 17 19.63 2.57 9.04
N SER A 18 20.38 3.47 9.66
CA SER A 18 20.10 4.04 10.98
C SER A 18 18.88 4.97 10.93
N ARG A 19 17.79 4.58 11.60
CA ARG A 19 16.60 5.44 11.73
C ARG A 19 16.92 6.77 12.42
N LYS A 20 17.78 6.77 13.45
CA LYS A 20 18.19 7.98 14.17
C LYS A 20 18.92 8.97 13.25
N THR A 21 19.82 8.48 12.40
CA THR A 21 20.56 9.31 11.44
C THR A 21 19.61 9.91 10.39
N LYS A 22 18.65 9.13 9.90
CA LYS A 22 17.63 9.62 8.95
C LYS A 22 16.82 10.76 9.54
N ILE A 23 16.30 10.56 10.77
CA ILE A 23 15.51 11.57 11.47
C ILE A 23 16.34 12.83 11.73
N ALA A 24 17.61 12.71 12.14
CA ALA A 24 18.48 13.84 12.38
C ALA A 24 18.69 14.69 11.11
N ALA A 25 19.04 14.06 9.99
CA ALA A 25 19.28 14.76 8.72
C ALA A 25 18.03 15.50 8.23
N LEU A 26 16.86 14.87 8.33
CA LEU A 26 15.62 15.50 7.92
C LEU A 26 15.18 16.61 8.90
N ALA A 27 15.39 16.44 10.21
CA ALA A 27 15.07 17.47 11.19
C ALA A 27 15.94 18.72 11.00
N GLU A 28 17.23 18.56 10.70
CA GLU A 28 18.14 19.66 10.39
C GLU A 28 17.67 20.42 9.12
N LEU A 29 17.34 19.68 8.05
CA LEU A 29 16.78 20.26 6.83
C LEU A 29 15.52 21.08 7.08
N LEU A 30 14.55 20.48 7.81
CA LEU A 30 13.25 21.10 8.08
C LEU A 30 13.38 22.32 9.01
N GLY A 31 14.27 22.27 9.99
CA GLY A 31 14.54 23.40 10.88
C GLY A 31 15.25 24.59 10.19
N ALA A 32 15.93 24.35 9.07
CA ALA A 32 16.58 25.39 8.28
C ALA A 32 15.69 25.97 7.16
N ALA A 33 14.55 25.34 6.86
CA ALA A 33 13.65 25.75 5.79
C ALA A 33 12.82 26.97 6.17
N GLN A 34 12.56 27.85 5.19
CA GLN A 34 11.61 28.96 5.40
C GLN A 34 10.16 28.41 5.38
N PRO A 35 9.21 29.07 6.08
CA PRO A 35 7.82 28.61 6.15
C PRO A 35 7.19 28.33 4.78
N GLU A 36 7.49 29.15 3.78
CA GLU A 36 6.94 29.06 2.42
C GLU A 36 7.46 27.83 1.66
N GLU A 37 8.65 27.35 2.02
CA GLU A 37 9.32 26.21 1.39
C GLU A 37 8.89 24.87 2.00
N LEU A 38 8.40 24.88 3.26
CA LEU A 38 8.11 23.66 4.01
C LEU A 38 7.15 22.72 3.30
N ALA A 39 6.11 23.26 2.65
CA ALA A 39 5.12 22.42 1.95
C ALA A 39 5.77 21.56 0.86
N ALA A 40 6.65 22.16 0.06
CA ALA A 40 7.34 21.48 -1.03
C ALA A 40 8.39 20.50 -0.49
N ILE A 41 9.23 20.95 0.43
CA ILE A 41 10.31 20.13 1.00
C ILE A 41 9.76 18.89 1.69
N VAL A 42 8.72 19.04 2.53
CA VAL A 42 8.08 17.90 3.22
C VAL A 42 7.48 16.91 2.23
N ALA A 43 6.81 17.40 1.18
CA ALA A 43 6.28 16.53 0.14
C ALA A 43 7.42 15.74 -0.56
N TRP A 44 8.47 16.42 -1.00
CA TRP A 44 9.58 15.80 -1.72
C TRP A 44 10.33 14.76 -0.89
N VAL A 45 10.68 15.07 0.37
CA VAL A 45 11.36 14.09 1.23
C VAL A 45 10.45 12.95 1.66
N SER A 46 9.14 13.10 1.51
CA SER A 46 8.16 12.01 1.65
C SER A 46 7.96 11.20 0.37
N GLY A 47 8.60 11.60 -0.75
CA GLY A 47 8.47 10.93 -2.04
C GLY A 47 7.21 11.32 -2.81
N GLU A 48 6.63 12.47 -2.48
CA GLU A 48 5.40 12.99 -3.08
C GLU A 48 5.66 14.32 -3.75
N LEU A 49 4.80 14.67 -4.70
CA LEU A 49 4.75 16.00 -5.29
C LEU A 49 3.53 16.74 -4.76
N ARG A 50 3.70 17.99 -4.34
CA ARG A 50 2.61 18.86 -3.92
C ARG A 50 1.57 19.06 -5.03
N GLN A 51 2.02 19.03 -6.27
CA GLN A 51 1.22 19.16 -7.48
C GLN A 51 0.53 17.85 -7.91
N GLY A 52 0.76 16.74 -7.21
CA GLY A 52 0.27 15.44 -7.61
C GLY A 52 0.99 14.88 -8.85
N ARG A 53 0.28 14.13 -9.68
CA ARG A 53 0.88 13.55 -10.90
C ARG A 53 0.99 14.61 -11.99
N ILE A 54 2.22 14.92 -12.37
CA ILE A 54 2.50 15.89 -13.44
C ILE A 54 2.60 15.26 -14.84
N GLY A 55 2.29 13.97 -14.99
CA GLY A 55 2.22 13.30 -16.30
C GLY A 55 3.56 13.22 -17.06
N THR A 56 4.68 13.11 -16.32
CA THR A 56 6.03 13.03 -16.92
C THR A 56 6.65 11.67 -16.58
N GLY A 57 6.94 10.88 -17.60
CA GLY A 57 7.50 9.54 -17.44
C GLY A 57 9.02 9.48 -17.61
N TRP A 58 9.62 8.37 -17.19
CA TRP A 58 11.07 8.13 -17.24
C TRP A 58 11.67 8.38 -18.63
N ARG A 59 11.01 7.89 -19.70
CA ARG A 59 11.48 8.08 -21.10
C ARG A 59 11.55 9.55 -21.48
N THR A 60 10.58 10.36 -21.07
CA THR A 60 10.56 11.80 -21.37
C THR A 60 11.72 12.52 -20.68
N LEU A 61 11.98 12.18 -19.41
CA LEU A 61 13.02 12.82 -18.60
C LEU A 61 14.43 12.46 -19.09
N THR A 62 14.67 11.19 -19.40
CA THR A 62 15.98 10.74 -19.90
C THR A 62 16.26 11.20 -21.33
N ALA A 63 15.24 11.47 -22.13
CA ALA A 63 15.36 11.98 -23.50
C ALA A 63 15.63 13.50 -23.56
N LEU A 64 15.61 14.24 -22.43
CA LEU A 64 15.93 15.68 -22.43
C LEU A 64 17.37 15.96 -22.88
N GLY A 65 18.32 15.10 -22.46
CA GLY A 65 19.73 15.21 -22.90
C GLY A 65 20.43 16.50 -22.49
N GLU A 66 19.88 17.23 -21.49
CA GLU A 66 20.47 18.50 -21.04
C GLU A 66 21.69 18.26 -20.16
N ALA A 67 22.75 19.02 -20.39
CA ALA A 67 23.94 19.00 -19.54
C ALA A 67 23.59 19.52 -18.13
N ALA A 68 24.20 18.90 -17.13
CA ALA A 68 24.05 19.35 -15.75
C ALA A 68 24.78 20.67 -15.51
N ALA A 69 24.26 21.49 -14.59
CA ALA A 69 24.95 22.71 -14.15
C ALA A 69 26.20 22.35 -13.32
N ASP A 70 27.25 23.18 -13.46
CA ASP A 70 28.50 22.99 -12.73
C ASP A 70 28.38 23.32 -11.23
N ALA A 71 27.45 24.19 -10.85
CA ALA A 71 27.26 24.64 -9.48
C ALA A 71 25.76 24.71 -9.11
N PRO A 72 25.39 24.42 -7.85
CA PRO A 72 24.02 24.48 -7.38
C PRO A 72 23.55 25.94 -7.29
N THR A 73 22.54 26.30 -8.06
CA THR A 73 21.92 27.65 -8.06
C THR A 73 20.41 27.57 -7.86
N LEU A 74 19.81 26.39 -8.05
CA LEU A 74 18.38 26.21 -7.85
C LEU A 74 18.00 26.40 -6.39
N THR A 75 16.92 27.18 -6.16
CA THR A 75 16.27 27.26 -4.86
C THR A 75 15.09 26.28 -4.79
N ALA A 76 14.72 25.84 -3.59
CA ALA A 76 13.54 25.00 -3.38
C ALA A 76 12.27 25.68 -3.94
N SER A 77 12.10 26.98 -3.70
CA SER A 77 10.98 27.75 -4.24
C SER A 77 10.91 27.72 -5.76
N ARG A 78 12.07 27.92 -6.44
CA ARG A 78 12.09 27.91 -7.93
C ARG A 78 11.74 26.54 -8.51
N VAL A 79 12.20 25.47 -7.88
CA VAL A 79 11.83 24.10 -8.29
C VAL A 79 10.32 23.88 -8.13
N ASP A 80 9.75 24.30 -7.01
CA ASP A 80 8.31 24.16 -6.74
C ASP A 80 7.45 24.97 -7.73
N GLU A 81 7.87 26.20 -8.07
CA GLU A 81 7.23 27.03 -9.10
C GLU A 81 7.22 26.33 -10.47
N LEU A 82 8.38 25.85 -10.93
CA LEU A 82 8.50 25.16 -12.23
C LEU A 82 7.64 23.89 -12.28
N LEU A 83 7.60 23.11 -11.19
CA LEU A 83 6.74 21.95 -11.08
C LEU A 83 5.25 22.35 -11.07
N GLY A 84 4.90 23.48 -10.45
CA GLY A 84 3.56 24.06 -10.49
C GLY A 84 3.13 24.48 -11.89
N GLU A 85 4.00 25.21 -12.61
CA GLU A 85 3.76 25.59 -14.01
C GLU A 85 3.60 24.34 -14.90
N LEU A 86 4.44 23.34 -14.70
CA LEU A 86 4.39 22.07 -15.43
C LEU A 86 3.06 21.34 -15.21
N ALA A 87 2.57 21.31 -13.98
CA ALA A 87 1.28 20.68 -13.63
C ALA A 87 0.08 21.44 -14.24
N ALA A 88 0.15 22.77 -14.26
CA ALA A 88 -0.92 23.62 -14.82
C ALA A 88 -0.95 23.63 -16.36
N THR A 89 0.14 23.15 -17.02
CA THR A 89 0.24 23.20 -18.49
C THR A 89 -0.61 22.10 -19.14
N SER A 90 -1.69 22.50 -19.81
CA SER A 90 -2.65 21.62 -20.52
C SER A 90 -3.14 22.26 -21.82
N GLY A 91 -3.81 21.49 -22.69
CA GLY A 91 -4.40 21.97 -23.94
C GLY A 91 -3.44 22.01 -25.15
N PRO A 92 -3.86 22.62 -26.27
CA PRO A 92 -3.06 22.72 -27.51
C PRO A 92 -1.72 23.39 -27.26
N GLY A 93 -0.60 22.81 -27.76
CA GLY A 93 0.76 23.33 -27.56
C GLY A 93 1.40 22.98 -26.21
N SER A 94 0.68 22.35 -25.30
CA SER A 94 1.18 21.96 -23.97
C SER A 94 2.45 21.10 -24.02
N ALA A 95 2.57 20.20 -24.99
CA ALA A 95 3.74 19.33 -25.13
C ALA A 95 5.05 20.11 -25.27
N ASN A 96 5.05 21.15 -26.11
CA ASN A 96 6.23 22.00 -26.32
C ASN A 96 6.54 22.85 -25.07
N ARG A 97 5.50 23.44 -24.43
CA ARG A 97 5.67 24.21 -23.20
C ARG A 97 6.20 23.35 -22.07
N ARG A 98 5.66 22.16 -21.89
CA ARG A 98 6.15 21.17 -20.90
C ARG A 98 7.60 20.78 -21.13
N LYS A 99 7.98 20.55 -22.41
CA LYS A 99 9.37 20.26 -22.75
C LYS A 99 10.29 21.44 -22.41
N GLN A 100 9.89 22.68 -22.69
CA GLN A 100 10.65 23.86 -22.33
C GLN A 100 10.87 24.00 -20.83
N LEU A 101 9.82 23.84 -20.02
CA LEU A 101 9.90 23.89 -18.55
C LEU A 101 10.82 22.80 -17.98
N LEU A 102 10.71 21.58 -18.50
CA LEU A 102 11.60 20.49 -18.10
C LEU A 102 13.06 20.76 -18.49
N SER A 103 13.30 21.26 -19.71
CA SER A 103 14.67 21.62 -20.15
C SER A 103 15.25 22.76 -19.32
N GLU A 104 14.44 23.77 -18.95
CA GLU A 104 14.85 24.84 -18.04
C GLU A 104 15.29 24.29 -16.69
N LEU A 105 14.45 23.46 -16.06
CA LEU A 105 14.74 22.82 -14.78
C LEU A 105 16.01 21.97 -14.85
N TRP A 106 16.15 21.14 -15.91
CA TRP A 106 17.30 20.23 -16.06
C TRP A 106 18.61 20.98 -16.28
N ARG A 107 18.64 22.03 -17.10
CA ARG A 107 19.86 22.84 -17.31
C ARG A 107 20.33 23.58 -16.07
N ALA A 108 19.38 23.99 -15.21
CA ALA A 108 19.71 24.68 -13.96
C ALA A 108 20.11 23.71 -12.84
N ALA A 109 19.84 22.42 -12.99
CA ALA A 109 20.10 21.39 -12.00
C ALA A 109 21.50 20.78 -12.17
N THR A 110 22.23 20.60 -11.08
CA THR A 110 23.45 19.78 -11.03
C THR A 110 23.17 18.32 -11.30
N ALA A 111 24.19 17.49 -11.52
CA ALA A 111 24.02 16.07 -11.78
C ALA A 111 23.26 15.34 -10.63
N ASP A 112 23.57 15.67 -9.38
CA ASP A 112 22.90 15.08 -8.21
C ASP A 112 21.44 15.55 -8.09
N GLU A 113 21.17 16.81 -8.41
CA GLU A 113 19.82 17.38 -8.44
C GLU A 113 18.98 16.75 -9.57
N GLN A 114 19.55 16.57 -10.78
CA GLN A 114 18.88 15.85 -11.87
C GLN A 114 18.54 14.40 -11.48
N ALA A 115 19.48 13.70 -10.84
CA ALA A 115 19.27 12.33 -10.36
C ALA A 115 18.17 12.24 -9.27
N PHE A 116 18.10 13.23 -8.38
CA PHE A 116 17.04 13.33 -7.38
C PHE A 116 15.69 13.61 -8.04
N LEU A 117 15.61 14.62 -8.92
CA LEU A 117 14.39 14.97 -9.66
C LEU A 117 13.85 13.77 -10.46
N LEU A 118 14.72 13.04 -11.14
CA LEU A 118 14.33 11.85 -11.89
C LEU A 118 13.62 10.84 -10.97
N ARG A 119 14.21 10.52 -9.81
CA ARG A 119 13.61 9.58 -8.86
C ARG A 119 12.30 10.10 -8.25
N LEU A 120 12.24 11.41 -7.93
CA LEU A 120 11.05 12.04 -7.38
C LEU A 120 9.89 12.01 -8.39
N LEU A 121 10.14 12.44 -9.63
CA LEU A 121 9.13 12.56 -10.67
C LEU A 121 8.64 11.20 -11.20
N THR A 122 9.46 10.16 -11.10
CA THR A 122 9.09 8.79 -11.46
C THR A 122 8.48 8.00 -10.29
N GLY A 123 8.41 8.58 -9.08
CA GLY A 123 7.93 7.89 -7.88
C GLY A 123 8.90 6.83 -7.35
N GLU A 124 10.17 6.89 -7.75
CA GLU A 124 11.20 5.92 -7.35
C GLU A 124 12.07 6.39 -6.19
N LEU A 125 11.65 7.40 -5.46
CA LEU A 125 12.36 7.89 -4.28
C LEU A 125 12.22 6.88 -3.11
N ARG A 126 12.90 5.72 -3.22
CA ARG A 126 12.81 4.60 -2.27
C ARG A 126 13.77 4.81 -1.10
N GLN A 127 13.33 5.50 -0.06
CA GLN A 127 14.13 5.79 1.15
C GLN A 127 13.67 5.02 2.40
N GLY A 128 12.71 4.09 2.26
CA GLY A 128 12.12 3.24 3.33
C GLY A 128 11.27 4.04 4.33
N ALA A 129 10.04 3.63 4.59
CA ALA A 129 9.08 4.19 5.56
C ALA A 129 9.09 5.75 5.65
N LEU A 130 9.12 6.42 4.49
CA LEU A 130 9.36 7.86 4.34
C LEU A 130 8.47 8.70 5.27
N THR A 131 7.15 8.53 5.17
CA THR A 131 6.18 9.30 5.96
C THR A 131 6.43 9.21 7.46
N ALA A 132 6.67 8.00 7.99
CA ALA A 132 6.89 7.83 9.43
C ALA A 132 8.22 8.46 9.91
N VAL A 133 9.26 8.42 9.07
CA VAL A 133 10.56 9.05 9.40
C VAL A 133 10.44 10.57 9.32
N VAL A 134 9.74 11.09 8.32
CA VAL A 134 9.49 12.55 8.17
C VAL A 134 8.63 13.07 9.33
N THR A 135 7.60 12.34 9.76
CA THR A 135 6.78 12.70 10.93
C THR A 135 7.62 12.83 12.21
N GLU A 136 8.55 11.89 12.43
CA GLU A 136 9.48 11.96 13.56
C GLU A 136 10.49 13.11 13.42
N ALA A 137 10.94 13.40 12.20
CA ALA A 137 11.82 14.53 11.91
C ALA A 137 11.11 15.87 12.16
N VAL A 138 9.84 16.00 11.78
CA VAL A 138 9.00 17.18 12.06
C VAL A 138 8.88 17.39 13.58
N ALA A 139 8.54 16.33 14.34
CA ALA A 139 8.43 16.42 15.79
C ALA A 139 9.74 16.90 16.45
N ARG A 140 10.87 16.36 15.97
CA ARG A 140 12.20 16.74 16.45
C ARG A 140 12.59 18.18 16.06
N ALA A 141 12.30 18.59 14.82
CA ALA A 141 12.65 19.92 14.33
C ALA A 141 11.82 21.02 15.01
N ALA A 142 10.55 20.73 15.31
CA ALA A 142 9.65 21.66 16.00
C ALA A 142 9.75 21.58 17.54
N ASP A 143 10.53 20.65 18.09
CA ASP A 143 10.63 20.36 19.53
C ASP A 143 9.25 20.13 20.20
N VAL A 144 8.41 19.30 19.57
CA VAL A 144 7.07 18.97 20.02
C VAL A 144 6.89 17.46 20.22
N PRO A 145 5.96 17.02 21.08
CA PRO A 145 5.66 15.60 21.27
C PRO A 145 5.24 14.93 19.95
N LEU A 146 5.88 13.81 19.62
CA LEU A 146 5.62 13.05 18.39
C LEU A 146 4.14 12.64 18.25
N GLU A 147 3.48 12.30 19.35
CA GLU A 147 2.08 11.89 19.35
C GLU A 147 1.14 13.03 18.90
N LEU A 148 1.47 14.28 19.19
CA LEU A 148 0.71 15.43 18.69
C LEU A 148 0.87 15.60 17.18
N VAL A 149 2.10 15.45 16.66
CA VAL A 149 2.34 15.50 15.20
C VAL A 149 1.59 14.38 14.50
N ARG A 150 1.62 13.17 15.05
CA ARG A 150 0.87 12.03 14.52
C ARG A 150 -0.63 12.27 14.51
N ARG A 151 -1.18 12.79 15.63
CA ARG A 151 -2.61 13.10 15.74
C ARG A 151 -3.02 14.18 14.74
N ALA A 152 -2.27 15.28 14.65
CA ALA A 152 -2.55 16.34 13.68
C ALA A 152 -2.44 15.84 12.24
N TYR A 153 -1.45 14.99 11.94
CA TYR A 153 -1.34 14.37 10.61
C TYR A 153 -2.51 13.43 10.30
N MET A 154 -2.96 12.65 11.28
CA MET A 154 -4.17 11.85 11.14
C MET A 154 -5.37 12.70 10.71
N LEU A 155 -5.60 13.79 11.43
CA LEU A 155 -6.76 14.67 11.24
C LEU A 155 -6.68 15.51 9.97
N SER A 156 -5.49 16.00 9.60
CA SER A 156 -5.29 16.79 8.38
C SER A 156 -5.29 15.94 7.10
N GLY A 157 -4.92 14.66 7.21
CA GLY A 157 -4.64 13.79 6.08
C GLY A 157 -3.42 14.18 5.24
N LYS A 158 -2.76 15.33 5.57
CA LYS A 158 -1.70 15.95 4.76
C LYS A 158 -0.47 16.27 5.61
N LEU A 159 0.61 15.51 5.42
CA LEU A 159 1.85 15.72 6.18
C LEU A 159 2.46 17.13 6.01
N PRO A 160 2.48 17.76 4.82
CA PRO A 160 2.95 19.13 4.67
C PRO A 160 2.19 20.15 5.53
N VAL A 161 0.86 20.04 5.62
CA VAL A 161 0.03 20.92 6.45
C VAL A 161 0.39 20.79 7.93
N THR A 162 0.53 19.54 8.38
CA THR A 162 0.94 19.23 9.76
C THR A 162 2.34 19.75 10.08
N ALA A 163 3.28 19.60 9.14
CA ALA A 163 4.66 20.05 9.33
C ALA A 163 4.74 21.57 9.44
N ILE A 164 4.01 22.31 8.58
CA ILE A 164 3.93 23.78 8.69
C ILE A 164 3.37 24.16 10.06
N ALA A 165 2.24 23.59 10.47
CA ALA A 165 1.63 23.88 11.77
C ALA A 165 2.60 23.61 12.95
N ALA A 166 3.33 22.49 12.90
CA ALA A 166 4.31 22.15 13.93
C ALA A 166 5.48 23.15 13.98
N LEU A 167 6.08 23.44 12.82
CA LEU A 167 7.31 24.24 12.72
C LEU A 167 7.06 25.75 12.88
N THR A 168 5.86 26.25 12.58
CA THR A 168 5.54 27.67 12.69
C THR A 168 4.72 28.03 13.93
N GLY A 169 3.87 27.11 14.41
CA GLY A 169 2.97 27.36 15.54
C GLY A 169 3.15 26.42 16.74
N GLY A 170 4.00 25.39 16.60
CA GLY A 170 4.33 24.48 17.68
C GLY A 170 3.16 23.65 18.20
N GLU A 171 3.24 23.30 19.48
CA GLU A 171 2.25 22.45 20.15
C GLU A 171 0.84 23.04 20.16
N ALA A 172 0.71 24.35 20.34
CA ALA A 172 -0.57 25.03 20.40
C ALA A 172 -1.37 24.84 19.10
N THR A 173 -0.74 25.10 17.95
CA THR A 173 -1.39 24.94 16.64
C THR A 173 -1.68 23.47 16.31
N LEU A 174 -0.81 22.54 16.74
CA LEU A 174 -1.09 21.11 16.56
C LEU A 174 -2.32 20.65 17.34
N ARG A 175 -2.59 21.25 18.50
CA ARG A 175 -3.77 20.95 19.33
C ARG A 175 -5.08 21.50 18.76
N GLU A 176 -5.03 22.42 17.79
CA GLU A 176 -6.21 22.97 17.12
C GLU A 176 -6.83 22.01 16.11
N PHE A 177 -6.07 21.03 15.61
CA PHE A 177 -6.61 20.06 14.67
C PHE A 177 -7.75 19.27 15.29
N ARG A 178 -8.90 19.23 14.57
CA ARG A 178 -10.12 18.51 14.94
C ARG A 178 -10.55 17.61 13.78
N LEU A 179 -11.41 16.65 14.08
CA LEU A 179 -12.14 15.94 13.06
C LEU A 179 -13.11 16.93 12.39
N GLU A 180 -13.11 16.96 11.07
CA GLU A 180 -14.06 17.72 10.27
C GLU A 180 -14.84 16.75 9.39
N VAL A 181 -16.16 16.74 9.53
CA VAL A 181 -17.02 15.91 8.69
C VAL A 181 -16.88 16.37 7.24
N GLY A 182 -16.76 15.43 6.30
CA GLY A 182 -16.45 15.73 4.89
C GLY A 182 -14.96 15.78 4.56
N ARG A 183 -14.05 15.82 5.57
CA ARG A 183 -12.60 15.68 5.36
C ARG A 183 -12.10 14.35 5.89
N PRO A 184 -11.64 13.44 5.00
CA PRO A 184 -11.22 12.11 5.42
C PRO A 184 -9.94 12.15 6.26
N ILE A 185 -9.86 11.26 7.25
CA ILE A 185 -8.71 11.12 8.13
C ILE A 185 -7.91 9.85 7.81
N GLN A 186 -6.62 9.84 8.18
CA GLN A 186 -5.77 8.67 7.99
C GLN A 186 -6.32 7.47 8.76
N PRO A 187 -6.44 6.29 8.12
CA PRO A 187 -7.01 5.12 8.78
C PRO A 187 -6.04 4.49 9.79
N MET A 188 -6.60 3.99 10.90
CA MET A 188 -5.87 3.14 11.83
C MET A 188 -5.50 1.81 11.17
N LEU A 189 -4.30 1.29 11.44
CA LEU A 189 -3.77 0.08 10.82
C LEU A 189 -3.50 -1.00 11.86
N ALA A 190 -3.85 -2.24 11.50
CA ALA A 190 -3.56 -3.41 12.33
C ALA A 190 -2.13 -3.91 12.12
N SER A 191 -1.51 -4.40 13.18
CA SER A 191 -0.29 -5.21 13.14
C SER A 191 -0.64 -6.69 12.86
N PRO A 192 0.22 -7.45 12.18
CA PRO A 192 0.04 -8.89 12.06
C PRO A 192 0.36 -9.56 13.42
N GLY A 193 -0.53 -10.42 13.90
CA GLY A 193 -0.23 -11.41 14.93
C GLY A 193 0.34 -12.69 14.30
N ALA A 194 1.08 -13.47 15.06
CA ALA A 194 1.65 -14.74 14.58
C ALA A 194 0.60 -15.85 14.59
N THR A 195 0.03 -16.11 15.74
CA THR A 195 -1.07 -17.05 15.95
C THR A 195 -2.21 -16.37 16.72
N LEU A 196 -3.36 -17.03 16.84
CA LEU A 196 -4.46 -16.54 17.66
C LEU A 196 -4.04 -16.48 19.13
N ASP A 197 -3.44 -17.54 19.66
CA ASP A 197 -3.02 -17.64 21.06
C ASP A 197 -1.97 -16.59 21.44
N ASP A 198 -0.94 -16.41 20.60
CA ASP A 198 0.07 -15.36 20.79
C ASP A 198 -0.59 -13.97 20.82
N ALA A 199 -1.55 -13.73 19.91
CA ALA A 199 -2.24 -12.46 19.82
C ALA A 199 -3.13 -12.21 21.03
N LEU A 200 -3.85 -13.23 21.53
CA LEU A 200 -4.65 -13.10 22.76
C LEU A 200 -3.77 -12.82 23.97
N ALA A 201 -2.59 -13.45 24.04
CA ALA A 201 -1.61 -13.23 25.12
C ALA A 201 -0.96 -11.83 25.08
N GLU A 202 -1.02 -11.10 23.94
CA GLU A 202 -0.50 -9.73 23.85
C GLU A 202 -1.41 -8.69 24.52
N PHE A 203 -2.66 -9.02 24.83
CA PHE A 203 -3.60 -8.09 25.46
C PHE A 203 -3.67 -8.30 26.98
N ASP A 204 -3.18 -7.31 27.73
CA ASP A 204 -3.30 -7.30 29.21
C ASP A 204 -4.70 -6.88 29.69
N GLY A 205 -5.58 -6.42 28.78
CA GLY A 205 -6.91 -5.87 29.06
C GLY A 205 -8.01 -6.49 28.21
N ALA A 206 -9.19 -5.89 28.30
CA ALA A 206 -10.35 -6.35 27.54
C ALA A 206 -10.17 -6.12 26.02
N PHE A 207 -10.60 -7.10 25.23
CA PHE A 207 -10.55 -7.05 23.78
C PHE A 207 -11.85 -7.52 23.12
N SER A 208 -12.01 -7.19 21.84
CA SER A 208 -13.02 -7.77 20.95
C SER A 208 -12.36 -8.60 19.86
N VAL A 209 -13.10 -9.60 19.35
CA VAL A 209 -12.74 -10.37 18.16
C VAL A 209 -13.80 -10.14 17.10
N GLU A 210 -13.38 -9.67 15.93
CA GLU A 210 -14.23 -9.34 14.79
C GLU A 210 -13.78 -10.11 13.55
N HIS A 211 -14.70 -10.34 12.59
CA HIS A 211 -14.30 -10.91 11.30
C HIS A 211 -13.30 -10.00 10.57
N LYS A 212 -12.27 -10.59 10.03
CA LYS A 212 -11.40 -9.89 9.09
C LYS A 212 -11.91 -10.07 7.67
N LEU A 213 -12.55 -9.04 7.17
CA LEU A 213 -13.13 -9.03 5.83
C LEU A 213 -12.02 -8.85 4.76
N ASP A 214 -12.19 -9.46 3.59
CA ASP A 214 -11.34 -9.26 2.40
C ASP A 214 -12.09 -8.40 1.38
N GLY A 215 -12.29 -7.16 1.72
CA GLY A 215 -13.04 -6.18 0.94
C GLY A 215 -12.24 -4.93 0.63
N ALA A 216 -12.95 -3.88 0.28
CA ALA A 216 -12.39 -2.56 0.08
C ALA A 216 -12.70 -1.65 1.28
N ARG A 217 -11.65 -1.16 1.95
CA ARG A 217 -11.84 -0.25 3.08
C ARG A 217 -12.41 1.07 2.63
N ILE A 218 -13.43 1.49 3.34
CA ILE A 218 -14.11 2.76 3.14
C ILE A 218 -14.14 3.55 4.45
N GLN A 219 -14.17 4.88 4.30
CA GLN A 219 -14.53 5.80 5.35
C GLN A 219 -15.70 6.63 4.84
N VAL A 220 -16.82 6.62 5.57
CA VAL A 220 -18.01 7.36 5.17
C VAL A 220 -18.24 8.52 6.10
N HIS A 221 -18.60 9.67 5.53
CA HIS A 221 -18.97 10.88 6.26
C HIS A 221 -20.37 11.30 5.85
N ARG A 222 -21.15 11.79 6.80
CA ARG A 222 -22.43 12.44 6.54
C ARG A 222 -22.56 13.69 7.39
N ASP A 223 -23.06 14.76 6.79
CA ASP A 223 -23.48 15.99 7.46
C ASP A 223 -24.77 16.48 6.83
N GLY A 224 -25.88 16.36 7.57
CA GLY A 224 -27.21 16.59 7.04
C GLY A 224 -27.53 15.69 5.84
N ASP A 225 -27.75 16.29 4.67
CA ASP A 225 -28.05 15.60 3.42
C ASP A 225 -26.79 15.26 2.60
N GLN A 226 -25.62 15.75 3.01
CA GLN A 226 -24.37 15.51 2.29
C GLN A 226 -23.71 14.23 2.80
N VAL A 227 -23.33 13.37 1.86
CA VAL A 227 -22.62 12.12 2.12
C VAL A 227 -21.34 12.09 1.29
N TRP A 228 -20.26 11.63 1.89
CA TRP A 228 -18.98 11.38 1.22
C TRP A 228 -18.51 9.96 1.53
N VAL A 229 -17.92 9.31 0.51
CA VAL A 229 -17.31 7.99 0.65
C VAL A 229 -15.87 8.05 0.17
N PHE A 230 -14.95 7.69 1.04
CA PHE A 230 -13.51 7.74 0.78
C PHE A 230 -12.90 6.35 0.83
N THR A 231 -11.89 6.11 -0.01
CA THR A 231 -11.09 4.88 0.02
C THR A 231 -10.06 4.92 1.15
N ARG A 232 -9.37 3.80 1.37
CA ARG A 232 -8.22 3.69 2.28
C ARG A 232 -7.13 4.74 2.04
N THR A 233 -6.98 5.21 0.81
CA THR A 233 -5.99 6.22 0.41
C THR A 233 -6.57 7.64 0.42
N LEU A 234 -7.72 7.83 1.04
CA LEU A 234 -8.45 9.10 1.18
C LEU A 234 -8.95 9.69 -0.15
N ARG A 235 -9.02 8.89 -1.22
CA ARG A 235 -9.62 9.29 -2.48
C ARG A 235 -11.14 9.30 -2.34
N ASP A 236 -11.77 10.37 -2.74
CA ASP A 236 -13.22 10.48 -2.85
C ASP A 236 -13.74 9.58 -4.00
N ILE A 237 -14.70 8.74 -3.69
CA ILE A 237 -15.38 7.83 -4.62
C ILE A 237 -16.90 7.95 -4.53
N THR A 238 -17.40 8.99 -3.92
CA THR A 238 -18.84 9.20 -3.65
C THR A 238 -19.70 8.97 -4.90
N ALA A 239 -19.28 9.53 -6.03
CA ALA A 239 -20.00 9.39 -7.30
C ALA A 239 -20.00 7.95 -7.87
N ASN A 240 -19.08 7.09 -7.40
CA ASN A 240 -18.91 5.72 -7.93
C ASN A 240 -19.78 4.70 -7.19
N VAL A 241 -20.30 5.03 -6.00
CA VAL A 241 -20.96 4.12 -5.07
C VAL A 241 -22.29 4.67 -4.55
N PRO A 242 -23.25 4.98 -5.44
CA PRO A 242 -24.54 5.60 -5.07
C PRO A 242 -25.33 4.76 -4.06
N GLU A 243 -25.23 3.42 -4.11
CA GLU A 243 -25.86 2.51 -3.15
C GLU A 243 -25.34 2.71 -1.72
N LEU A 244 -24.06 2.99 -1.54
CA LEU A 244 -23.48 3.30 -0.22
C LEU A 244 -23.92 4.70 0.25
N VAL A 245 -24.03 5.66 -0.68
CA VAL A 245 -24.51 7.02 -0.38
C VAL A 245 -25.94 6.96 0.13
N GLU A 246 -26.83 6.23 -0.55
CA GLU A 246 -28.23 6.07 -0.16
C GLU A 246 -28.35 5.38 1.22
N LEU A 247 -27.60 4.31 1.45
CA LEU A 247 -27.57 3.62 2.73
C LEU A 247 -27.15 4.55 3.87
N VAL A 248 -26.04 5.30 3.68
CA VAL A 248 -25.53 6.21 4.72
C VAL A 248 -26.46 7.39 4.94
N ALA A 249 -27.12 7.90 3.89
CA ALA A 249 -28.16 8.92 4.02
C ALA A 249 -29.38 8.45 4.82
N GLY A 250 -29.66 7.13 4.80
CA GLY A 250 -30.74 6.50 5.56
C GLY A 250 -30.43 6.22 7.04
N LEU A 251 -29.19 6.39 7.51
CA LEU A 251 -28.84 6.17 8.90
C LEU A 251 -29.55 7.16 9.83
N ASN A 252 -29.94 6.69 11.02
CA ASN A 252 -30.67 7.53 12.00
C ASN A 252 -29.70 8.43 12.78
N CYS A 253 -29.16 9.44 12.10
CA CYS A 253 -28.28 10.46 12.67
C CYS A 253 -28.29 11.71 11.78
N THR A 254 -27.80 12.85 12.29
CA THR A 254 -27.62 14.09 11.53
C THR A 254 -26.21 14.21 10.98
N SER A 255 -25.20 13.77 11.73
CA SER A 255 -23.83 13.73 11.27
C SER A 255 -23.12 12.50 11.78
N VAL A 256 -22.25 11.90 10.93
CA VAL A 256 -21.51 10.69 11.30
C VAL A 256 -20.22 10.54 10.49
N VAL A 257 -19.20 9.94 11.13
CA VAL A 257 -18.00 9.43 10.46
C VAL A 257 -17.79 8.00 10.89
N LEU A 258 -17.86 7.07 9.91
CA LEU A 258 -17.67 5.64 10.13
C LEU A 258 -16.48 5.13 9.33
N ASP A 259 -15.76 4.17 9.91
CA ASP A 259 -14.71 3.39 9.26
C ASP A 259 -15.24 1.96 9.04
N GLY A 260 -15.08 1.45 7.84
CA GLY A 260 -15.68 0.17 7.46
C GLY A 260 -14.94 -0.52 6.33
N GLU A 261 -15.42 -1.70 6.00
CA GLU A 261 -15.03 -2.48 4.84
C GLU A 261 -16.28 -2.77 4.01
N THR A 262 -16.18 -2.67 2.69
CA THR A 262 -17.31 -3.04 1.83
C THR A 262 -16.95 -4.28 1.01
N LEU A 263 -17.94 -5.16 0.86
CA LEU A 263 -17.84 -6.43 0.16
C LEU A 263 -18.90 -6.49 -0.94
N ALA A 264 -18.57 -7.13 -2.04
CA ALA A 264 -19.57 -7.71 -2.92
C ALA A 264 -19.94 -9.10 -2.37
N LEU A 265 -21.23 -9.39 -2.26
CA LEU A 265 -21.72 -10.66 -1.76
C LEU A 265 -22.35 -11.50 -2.88
N THR A 266 -22.35 -12.82 -2.71
CA THR A 266 -23.15 -13.75 -3.51
C THR A 266 -24.61 -13.70 -3.05
N ASP A 267 -25.51 -14.32 -3.80
CA ASP A 267 -26.93 -14.45 -3.45
C ASP A 267 -27.14 -15.25 -2.14
N THR A 268 -26.13 -16.03 -1.72
CA THR A 268 -26.12 -16.77 -0.46
C THR A 268 -25.47 -15.99 0.69
N GLY A 269 -25.08 -14.71 0.49
CA GLY A 269 -24.47 -13.86 1.49
C GLY A 269 -22.97 -14.11 1.74
N ARG A 270 -22.32 -14.96 0.92
CA ARG A 270 -20.86 -15.18 1.03
C ARG A 270 -20.09 -14.08 0.33
N PRO A 271 -18.89 -13.70 0.85
CA PRO A 271 -18.01 -12.75 0.17
C PRO A 271 -17.64 -13.24 -1.23
N ARG A 272 -17.69 -12.33 -2.21
CA ARG A 272 -17.11 -12.55 -3.54
C ARG A 272 -15.60 -12.28 -3.51
N PRO A 273 -14.83 -12.79 -4.48
CA PRO A 273 -13.41 -12.51 -4.57
C PRO A 273 -13.12 -10.99 -4.53
N PHE A 274 -12.09 -10.59 -3.80
CA PHE A 274 -11.65 -9.20 -3.66
C PHE A 274 -11.57 -8.42 -4.98
N GLN A 275 -11.16 -9.09 -6.07
CA GLN A 275 -11.03 -8.48 -7.40
C GLN A 275 -12.37 -7.96 -7.94
N GLU A 276 -13.48 -8.65 -7.67
CA GLU A 276 -14.81 -8.23 -8.09
C GLU A 276 -15.27 -6.99 -7.30
N THR A 277 -15.04 -6.95 -5.99
CA THR A 277 -15.28 -5.77 -5.17
C THR A 277 -14.48 -4.57 -5.68
N MET A 278 -13.18 -4.75 -5.96
CA MET A 278 -12.31 -3.67 -6.46
C MET A 278 -12.67 -3.17 -7.84
N ALA A 279 -13.24 -4.00 -8.72
CA ALA A 279 -13.68 -3.58 -10.04
C ALA A 279 -14.76 -2.49 -9.98
N ARG A 280 -15.62 -2.50 -8.96
CA ARG A 280 -16.64 -1.44 -8.72
C ARG A 280 -16.01 -0.08 -8.41
N PHE A 281 -14.89 -0.04 -7.70
CA PHE A 281 -14.17 1.20 -7.38
C PHE A 281 -13.44 1.80 -8.58
N ALA A 282 -13.14 0.98 -9.60
CA ALA A 282 -12.48 1.41 -10.83
C ALA A 282 -13.45 1.93 -11.90
N SER A 283 -14.72 1.51 -11.87
CA SER A 283 -15.72 1.76 -12.93
C SER A 283 -16.14 3.23 -13.12
N GLY A 284 -15.67 4.15 -12.30
CA GLY A 284 -15.93 5.59 -12.43
C GLY A 284 -14.88 6.36 -13.22
N ASP A 285 -13.77 5.73 -13.61
CA ASP A 285 -12.63 6.41 -14.24
C ASP A 285 -12.38 5.88 -15.66
N LEU A 286 -13.37 6.01 -16.56
CA LEU A 286 -13.18 5.80 -18.00
C LEU A 286 -12.33 6.90 -18.65
N GLY A 287 -11.63 7.72 -17.85
CA GLY A 287 -10.76 8.79 -18.29
C GLY A 287 -9.29 8.68 -17.91
N GLN A 288 -8.90 7.98 -16.83
CA GLN A 288 -7.47 7.89 -16.46
C GLN A 288 -7.12 6.65 -15.63
N SER A 289 -6.50 5.68 -16.30
CA SER A 289 -5.56 4.66 -15.79
C SER A 289 -5.97 3.82 -14.59
N ALA A 290 -6.56 2.66 -14.87
CA ALA A 290 -6.35 1.47 -14.07
C ALA A 290 -4.84 1.11 -14.09
N VAL A 291 -4.09 1.60 -13.12
CA VAL A 291 -2.79 0.99 -12.78
C VAL A 291 -3.07 0.01 -11.65
N ALA A 292 -3.43 -1.23 -12.04
CA ALA A 292 -3.07 -2.39 -11.25
C ALA A 292 -1.64 -2.17 -10.75
N ALA A 293 -1.32 -2.62 -9.53
CA ALA A 293 0.03 -2.63 -9.01
C ALA A 293 0.94 -3.34 -10.03
N THR A 294 1.49 -2.56 -10.95
CA THR A 294 2.43 -3.01 -11.96
C THR A 294 3.75 -3.15 -11.23
N PRO A 295 4.39 -4.31 -11.26
CA PRO A 295 5.80 -4.40 -10.91
C PRO A 295 6.59 -3.50 -11.89
N PRO A 296 7.74 -2.97 -11.48
CA PRO A 296 8.48 -1.96 -12.24
C PRO A 296 8.77 -2.45 -13.67
N PRO A 297 8.72 -1.55 -14.68
CA PRO A 297 9.00 -1.90 -16.06
C PRO A 297 10.50 -2.15 -16.22
N GLY A 298 10.83 -3.33 -16.66
CA GLY A 298 12.18 -3.77 -16.97
C GLY A 298 12.14 -5.01 -17.84
N ALA A 299 11.44 -4.92 -18.97
CA ALA A 299 11.62 -5.87 -20.06
C ALA A 299 11.66 -5.06 -21.36
N GLY A 300 12.87 -4.94 -21.90
CA GLY A 300 13.10 -4.41 -23.23
C GLY A 300 12.36 -5.24 -24.28
N ALA A 301 11.71 -4.55 -25.19
CA ALA A 301 11.19 -5.14 -26.41
C ALA A 301 12.37 -5.63 -27.25
N SER A 302 12.45 -6.94 -27.45
CA SER A 302 13.21 -7.57 -28.51
C SER A 302 12.36 -7.55 -29.77
N GLU A 303 13.00 -7.26 -30.89
CA GLU A 303 12.44 -7.07 -32.21
C GLU A 303 11.59 -8.23 -32.73
N ALA A 304 10.56 -7.85 -33.48
CA ALA A 304 9.55 -8.70 -34.04
C ALA A 304 10.04 -9.65 -35.15
N GLY A 305 9.70 -10.91 -34.99
CA GLY A 305 9.47 -11.80 -36.15
C GLY A 305 7.98 -11.73 -36.53
N PRO A 306 7.58 -12.12 -37.77
CA PRO A 306 6.25 -11.83 -38.28
C PRO A 306 5.13 -12.55 -37.54
N GLU A 307 4.10 -11.79 -37.18
CA GLU A 307 2.87 -12.25 -36.55
C GLU A 307 2.08 -13.23 -37.42
N PRO A 308 1.47 -14.27 -36.81
CA PRO A 308 0.29 -14.87 -37.39
C PRO A 308 -0.95 -14.05 -37.02
N THR A 309 -1.64 -13.54 -38.00
CA THR A 309 -2.94 -12.90 -37.91
C THR A 309 -3.97 -13.82 -37.26
N VAL A 310 -4.38 -13.48 -36.03
CA VAL A 310 -5.55 -14.05 -35.38
C VAL A 310 -6.61 -12.94 -35.31
N PRO A 311 -7.88 -13.23 -35.70
CA PRO A 311 -8.93 -12.19 -35.71
C PRO A 311 -9.19 -11.66 -34.29
N THR A 312 -9.15 -10.35 -34.17
CA THR A 312 -9.53 -9.63 -32.96
C THR A 312 -11.05 -9.67 -32.83
N GLU A 313 -11.62 -10.74 -32.32
CA GLU A 313 -12.92 -10.67 -31.67
C GLU A 313 -12.70 -10.20 -30.23
N LEU A 314 -12.99 -8.93 -30.03
CA LEU A 314 -13.21 -8.37 -28.69
C LEU A 314 -14.32 -9.21 -28.03
N ARG A 315 -13.93 -10.10 -27.10
CA ARG A 315 -14.90 -10.67 -26.17
C ARG A 315 -15.58 -9.51 -25.45
N PRO A 316 -16.91 -9.41 -25.48
CA PRO A 316 -17.60 -8.40 -24.70
C PRO A 316 -17.23 -8.57 -23.23
N VAL A 317 -16.71 -7.50 -22.63
CA VAL A 317 -16.62 -7.39 -21.17
C VAL A 317 -18.04 -7.63 -20.65
N PRO A 318 -18.25 -8.56 -19.70
CA PRO A 318 -19.58 -8.81 -19.19
C PRO A 318 -20.19 -7.48 -18.72
N THR A 319 -21.35 -7.13 -19.27
CA THR A 319 -22.14 -5.93 -18.93
C THR A 319 -22.73 -5.97 -17.51
N SER A 320 -22.31 -6.91 -16.67
CA SER A 320 -22.88 -7.17 -15.34
C SER A 320 -22.25 -6.39 -14.19
N THR A 321 -21.30 -5.49 -14.43
CA THR A 321 -20.68 -4.70 -13.35
C THR A 321 -21.63 -3.69 -12.69
N ARG A 322 -22.79 -3.44 -13.26
CA ARG A 322 -23.83 -2.55 -12.69
C ARG A 322 -24.74 -3.23 -11.64
N GLU A 323 -24.77 -4.55 -11.61
CA GLU A 323 -25.64 -5.31 -10.68
C GLU A 323 -24.94 -5.76 -9.41
N LEU A 324 -23.63 -5.53 -9.28
CA LEU A 324 -22.86 -5.94 -8.11
C LEU A 324 -23.03 -4.90 -7.00
N LEU A 325 -23.99 -5.10 -6.10
CA LEU A 325 -24.20 -4.24 -4.96
C LEU A 325 -23.09 -4.42 -3.92
N LEU A 326 -22.63 -3.30 -3.37
CA LEU A 326 -21.64 -3.27 -2.31
C LEU A 326 -22.34 -3.24 -0.95
N HIS A 327 -21.97 -4.17 -0.05
CA HIS A 327 -22.48 -4.27 1.30
C HIS A 327 -21.43 -3.74 2.28
N PRO A 328 -21.68 -2.62 2.98
CA PRO A 328 -20.76 -2.11 3.98
C PRO A 328 -20.91 -2.82 5.32
N TYR A 329 -19.76 -3.06 5.96
CA TYR A 329 -19.65 -3.48 7.35
C TYR A 329 -18.78 -2.48 8.09
N PHE A 330 -19.40 -1.67 8.93
CA PHE A 330 -18.69 -0.67 9.71
C PHE A 330 -18.13 -1.30 10.98
N PHE A 331 -16.89 -0.96 11.30
CA PHE A 331 -16.19 -1.54 12.46
C PHE A 331 -15.69 -0.47 13.44
N ASP A 332 -15.88 0.83 13.14
CA ASP A 332 -15.59 1.93 14.06
C ASP A 332 -16.48 3.15 13.77
N CYS A 333 -16.78 3.92 14.83
CA CYS A 333 -17.50 5.19 14.77
C CYS A 333 -16.62 6.29 15.36
N LEU A 334 -16.28 7.27 14.54
CA LEU A 334 -15.29 8.30 14.88
C LEU A 334 -15.92 9.64 15.23
N HIS A 335 -17.17 9.84 14.78
CA HIS A 335 -18.00 11.02 15.06
C HIS A 335 -19.48 10.64 14.98
N LEU A 336 -20.30 11.17 15.87
CA LEU A 336 -21.74 11.01 15.84
C LEU A 336 -22.44 12.24 16.43
N ASP A 337 -23.31 12.88 15.64
CA ASP A 337 -24.19 13.99 16.01
C ASP A 337 -23.48 15.09 16.82
N GLY A 338 -22.38 15.60 16.28
CA GLY A 338 -21.59 16.69 16.88
C GLY A 338 -20.59 16.24 17.94
N ARG A 339 -20.52 14.95 18.29
CA ARG A 339 -19.55 14.41 19.24
C ARG A 339 -18.42 13.66 18.53
N ASP A 340 -17.19 14.13 18.72
CA ASP A 340 -15.99 13.41 18.30
C ASP A 340 -15.73 12.25 19.25
N LEU A 341 -15.48 11.07 18.67
CA LEU A 341 -15.26 9.83 19.42
C LEU A 341 -13.85 9.28 19.28
N LEU A 342 -12.98 9.93 18.51
CA LEU A 342 -11.62 9.45 18.22
C LEU A 342 -10.79 9.11 19.46
N ASP A 343 -10.90 9.96 20.49
CA ASP A 343 -10.13 9.85 21.73
C ASP A 343 -10.82 8.95 22.78
N GLU A 344 -12.06 8.52 22.51
CA GLU A 344 -12.80 7.60 23.38
C GLU A 344 -12.30 6.16 23.24
N PRO A 345 -12.45 5.34 24.28
CA PRO A 345 -12.19 3.89 24.20
C PRO A 345 -13.03 3.21 23.11
N LEU A 346 -12.49 2.14 22.50
CA LEU A 346 -13.21 1.39 21.45
C LEU A 346 -14.58 0.91 21.92
N ILE A 347 -14.74 0.54 23.20
CA ILE A 347 -16.02 0.07 23.72
C ILE A 347 -17.12 1.13 23.58
N GLU A 348 -16.80 2.42 23.81
CA GLU A 348 -17.71 3.55 23.63
C GLU A 348 -18.01 3.82 22.16
N ARG A 349 -16.97 3.81 21.32
CA ARG A 349 -17.11 3.98 19.88
C ARG A 349 -17.95 2.88 19.26
N ARG A 350 -17.81 1.65 19.77
CA ARG A 350 -18.57 0.50 19.33
C ARG A 350 -20.04 0.58 19.76
N ALA A 351 -20.33 1.09 20.96
CA ALA A 351 -21.70 1.34 21.39
C ALA A 351 -22.39 2.36 20.47
N ALA A 352 -21.70 3.45 20.11
CA ALA A 352 -22.17 4.43 19.14
C ALA A 352 -22.39 3.81 17.75
N LEU A 353 -21.44 2.99 17.29
CA LEU A 353 -21.51 2.27 16.02
C LEU A 353 -22.77 1.37 15.95
N THR A 354 -22.97 0.51 16.94
CA THR A 354 -24.11 -0.40 16.96
C THR A 354 -25.44 0.36 16.95
N LYS A 355 -25.49 1.50 17.65
CA LYS A 355 -26.70 2.34 17.69
C LYS A 355 -27.02 2.97 16.33
N VAL A 356 -26.01 3.44 15.59
CA VAL A 356 -26.22 4.18 14.33
C VAL A 356 -26.24 3.28 13.10
N ALA A 357 -25.39 2.27 13.04
CA ALA A 357 -25.23 1.41 11.87
C ALA A 357 -26.05 0.11 11.92
N GLY A 358 -26.54 -0.29 13.11
CA GLY A 358 -27.41 -1.47 13.26
C GLY A 358 -26.81 -2.72 12.65
N GLU A 359 -27.50 -3.33 11.69
CA GLU A 359 -27.07 -4.54 10.97
C GLU A 359 -25.82 -4.35 10.10
N HIS A 360 -25.48 -3.12 9.77
CA HIS A 360 -24.24 -2.78 9.05
C HIS A 360 -23.03 -2.68 9.99
N SER A 361 -23.21 -2.86 11.31
CA SER A 361 -22.09 -3.02 12.24
C SER A 361 -21.49 -4.40 12.10
N ILE A 362 -20.14 -4.48 12.01
CA ILE A 362 -19.48 -5.79 11.97
C ILE A 362 -19.80 -6.59 13.23
N PRO A 363 -20.18 -7.88 13.10
CA PRO A 363 -20.35 -8.76 14.24
C PRO A 363 -19.04 -8.89 15.05
N ALA A 364 -19.14 -8.92 16.37
CA ALA A 364 -17.98 -9.07 17.24
C ALA A 364 -18.31 -9.81 18.52
N LEU A 365 -17.35 -10.60 18.98
CA LEU A 365 -17.34 -11.12 20.35
C LEU A 365 -16.65 -10.10 21.26
N ILE A 366 -17.30 -9.74 22.34
CA ILE A 366 -16.79 -8.80 23.34
C ILE A 366 -16.30 -9.59 24.56
N ARG A 367 -15.02 -9.44 24.90
CA ARG A 367 -14.36 -10.15 26.00
C ARG A 367 -14.54 -11.68 25.95
N PRO A 368 -14.32 -12.32 24.78
CA PRO A 368 -14.39 -13.78 24.73
C PRO A 368 -13.24 -14.40 25.53
N ASP A 369 -13.46 -15.62 26.02
CA ASP A 369 -12.36 -16.49 26.41
C ASP A 369 -11.62 -17.06 25.18
N ALA A 370 -10.55 -17.80 25.40
CA ALA A 370 -9.72 -18.32 24.32
C ALA A 370 -10.48 -19.36 23.45
N GLU A 371 -11.35 -20.16 24.05
CA GLU A 371 -12.13 -21.17 23.35
C GLU A 371 -13.16 -20.52 22.40
N ALA A 372 -13.94 -19.56 22.91
CA ALA A 372 -14.90 -18.81 22.11
C ALA A 372 -14.21 -18.01 20.99
N ALA A 373 -13.01 -17.45 21.26
CA ALA A 373 -12.22 -16.76 20.24
C ALA A 373 -11.74 -17.71 19.12
N ALA A 374 -11.35 -18.95 19.48
CA ALA A 374 -10.93 -19.97 18.51
C ALA A 374 -12.12 -20.44 17.65
N GLU A 375 -13.28 -20.74 18.27
CA GLU A 375 -14.49 -21.09 17.53
C GLU A 375 -14.93 -19.99 16.57
N TYR A 376 -14.84 -18.73 17.01
CA TYR A 376 -15.18 -17.58 16.17
C TYR A 376 -14.21 -17.42 14.99
N PHE A 377 -12.91 -17.69 15.20
CA PHE A 377 -11.90 -17.69 14.16
C PHE A 377 -12.18 -18.76 13.10
N ASP A 378 -12.46 -19.99 13.53
CA ASP A 378 -12.79 -21.10 12.62
C ASP A 378 -14.09 -20.82 11.86
N GLY A 379 -15.10 -20.26 12.56
CA GLY A 379 -16.36 -19.82 11.95
C GLY A 379 -16.16 -18.74 10.89
N ALA A 380 -15.24 -17.78 11.13
CA ALA A 380 -14.91 -16.74 10.16
C ALA A 380 -14.29 -17.34 8.87
N LEU A 381 -13.39 -18.31 9.03
CA LEU A 381 -12.77 -19.00 7.88
C LEU A 381 -13.81 -19.83 7.11
N ALA A 382 -14.68 -20.56 7.81
CA ALA A 382 -15.76 -21.34 7.19
C ALA A 382 -16.76 -20.47 6.42
N ALA A 383 -16.98 -19.22 6.88
CA ALA A 383 -17.81 -18.22 6.20
C ALA A 383 -17.10 -17.55 4.99
N GLY A 384 -15.82 -17.85 4.74
CA GLY A 384 -15.05 -17.29 3.63
C GLY A 384 -14.36 -15.96 3.93
N HIS A 385 -14.22 -15.58 5.20
CA HIS A 385 -13.46 -14.40 5.61
C HIS A 385 -11.97 -14.72 5.73
N GLU A 386 -11.11 -13.68 5.68
CA GLU A 386 -9.64 -13.85 5.76
C GLU A 386 -9.13 -14.32 7.13
N GLY A 387 -9.94 -14.28 8.17
CA GLY A 387 -9.57 -14.54 9.55
C GLY A 387 -10.27 -13.58 10.51
N VAL A 388 -9.56 -13.14 11.56
CA VAL A 388 -10.12 -12.24 12.57
C VAL A 388 -9.24 -11.03 12.85
N MET A 389 -9.88 -10.00 13.41
CA MET A 389 -9.25 -8.82 14.00
C MET A 389 -9.46 -8.87 15.51
N ILE A 390 -8.36 -8.74 16.27
CA ILE A 390 -8.41 -8.58 17.72
C ILE A 390 -8.14 -7.12 18.02
N LYS A 391 -9.03 -6.47 18.78
CA LYS A 391 -8.95 -5.05 19.09
C LYS A 391 -9.05 -4.81 20.60
N SER A 392 -8.13 -4.01 21.16
CA SER A 392 -8.23 -3.54 22.53
C SER A 392 -9.47 -2.66 22.72
N LEU A 393 -10.32 -2.98 23.70
CA LEU A 393 -11.54 -2.22 23.99
C LEU A 393 -11.26 -0.87 24.63
N ASP A 394 -10.12 -0.71 25.28
CA ASP A 394 -9.74 0.51 26.02
C ASP A 394 -8.94 1.50 25.16
N ALA A 395 -8.55 1.11 23.93
CA ALA A 395 -7.71 1.92 23.07
C ALA A 395 -8.49 3.00 22.31
N PRO A 396 -7.95 4.24 22.22
CA PRO A 396 -8.47 5.26 21.32
C PRO A 396 -8.16 4.91 19.85
N TYR A 397 -8.77 5.67 18.93
CA TYR A 397 -8.46 5.53 17.50
C TYR A 397 -7.17 6.27 17.16
N ALA A 398 -6.11 5.52 16.85
CA ALA A 398 -4.77 6.06 16.57
C ALA A 398 -4.35 5.70 15.13
N ALA A 399 -4.50 6.66 14.21
CA ALA A 399 -4.18 6.44 12.81
C ALA A 399 -2.68 6.57 12.49
N GLY A 400 -2.32 6.05 11.31
CA GLY A 400 -0.95 6.14 10.79
C GLY A 400 0.07 5.28 11.52
N ARG A 401 -0.32 4.57 12.57
CA ARG A 401 0.53 3.70 13.36
C ARG A 401 0.04 2.25 13.27
N ARG A 402 0.97 1.33 13.06
CA ARG A 402 0.77 -0.07 13.41
C ARG A 402 1.06 -0.22 14.89
N GLY A 403 0.01 -0.12 15.71
CA GLY A 403 0.08 -0.35 17.15
C GLY A 403 -0.29 -1.79 17.50
N ARG A 404 -0.13 -2.16 18.78
CA ARG A 404 -0.61 -3.44 19.31
C ARG A 404 -2.11 -3.44 19.64
N SER A 405 -2.76 -2.27 19.57
CA SER A 405 -4.19 -2.15 19.88
C SER A 405 -5.10 -2.85 18.86
N TRP A 406 -4.63 -3.08 17.63
CA TRP A 406 -5.30 -3.86 16.60
C TRP A 406 -4.35 -4.90 16.03
N LEU A 407 -4.70 -6.17 16.19
CA LEU A 407 -3.98 -7.31 15.61
C LEU A 407 -4.87 -8.01 14.58
N LYS A 408 -4.28 -8.41 13.47
CA LYS A 408 -4.96 -9.21 12.45
C LYS A 408 -4.37 -10.62 12.46
N ILE A 409 -5.25 -11.61 12.58
CA ILE A 409 -4.92 -13.02 12.57
C ILE A 409 -5.49 -13.64 11.30
N LYS A 410 -4.64 -14.29 10.54
CA LYS A 410 -4.97 -15.00 9.32
C LYS A 410 -4.36 -16.39 9.36
N PRO A 411 -5.01 -17.40 8.75
CA PRO A 411 -4.33 -18.67 8.52
C PRO A 411 -3.09 -18.41 7.65
N THR A 412 -2.03 -19.11 7.95
CA THR A 412 -0.84 -19.14 7.09
C THR A 412 -0.77 -20.52 6.45
N HIS A 413 -0.94 -20.56 5.15
CA HIS A 413 -0.71 -21.78 4.38
C HIS A 413 0.78 -21.90 4.08
N THR A 414 1.29 -23.11 4.07
CA THR A 414 2.64 -23.41 3.60
C THR A 414 2.56 -24.40 2.46
N LEU A 415 3.40 -24.19 1.44
CA LEU A 415 3.56 -25.07 0.31
C LEU A 415 5.05 -25.31 0.08
N ASP A 416 5.42 -26.54 -0.23
CA ASP A 416 6.75 -26.91 -0.69
C ASP A 416 6.77 -26.84 -2.23
N LEU A 417 7.40 -25.81 -2.78
CA LEU A 417 7.40 -25.51 -4.21
C LEU A 417 8.78 -25.65 -4.82
N LEU A 418 8.82 -25.88 -6.13
CA LEU A 418 10.05 -25.95 -6.92
C LEU A 418 10.55 -24.55 -7.28
N VAL A 419 11.85 -24.33 -7.22
CA VAL A 419 12.50 -23.12 -7.71
C VAL A 419 12.81 -23.28 -9.19
N LEU A 420 12.12 -22.52 -10.04
CA LEU A 420 12.27 -22.56 -11.51
C LEU A 420 13.29 -21.55 -12.04
N GLY A 421 13.68 -20.60 -11.23
CA GLY A 421 14.63 -19.56 -11.59
C GLY A 421 14.63 -18.42 -10.59
N ALA A 422 15.52 -17.46 -10.81
CA ALA A 422 15.58 -16.24 -10.03
C ALA A 422 16.06 -15.05 -10.88
N GLU A 423 15.46 -13.89 -10.65
CA GLU A 423 15.86 -12.63 -11.28
C GLU A 423 16.94 -11.92 -10.47
N TRP A 424 17.83 -11.22 -11.17
CA TRP A 424 18.79 -10.33 -10.52
C TRP A 424 18.08 -9.16 -9.84
N GLY A 425 18.49 -8.87 -8.62
CA GLY A 425 17.89 -7.84 -7.81
C GLY A 425 18.30 -6.43 -8.20
N TYR A 426 17.46 -5.47 -7.80
CA TYR A 426 17.68 -4.04 -8.00
C TYR A 426 17.91 -3.33 -6.65
N GLY A 427 18.52 -2.14 -6.72
CA GLY A 427 18.77 -1.33 -5.53
C GLY A 427 19.66 -2.05 -4.52
N ARG A 428 19.21 -2.25 -3.29
CA ARG A 428 20.00 -2.94 -2.24
C ARG A 428 20.31 -4.42 -2.54
N ARG A 429 19.61 -5.00 -3.51
CA ARG A 429 19.79 -6.40 -3.92
C ARG A 429 20.55 -6.53 -5.25
N THR A 430 21.12 -5.43 -5.75
CA THR A 430 21.98 -5.47 -6.93
C THR A 430 23.12 -6.45 -6.71
N GLY A 431 23.33 -7.36 -7.68
CA GLY A 431 24.34 -8.42 -7.61
C GLY A 431 23.88 -9.70 -6.88
N TYR A 432 22.61 -9.73 -6.42
CA TYR A 432 22.01 -10.95 -5.84
C TYR A 432 20.84 -11.44 -6.69
N LEU A 433 20.70 -12.76 -6.79
CA LEU A 433 19.50 -13.40 -7.32
C LEU A 433 18.42 -13.32 -6.24
N SER A 434 17.34 -12.55 -6.45
CA SER A 434 16.47 -12.15 -5.36
C SER A 434 14.96 -12.29 -5.59
N ASN A 435 14.51 -12.56 -6.81
CA ASN A 435 13.09 -12.76 -7.11
C ASN A 435 12.88 -14.17 -7.67
N LEU A 436 12.45 -15.08 -6.80
CA LEU A 436 12.30 -16.50 -7.13
C LEU A 436 11.07 -16.73 -8.01
N HIS A 437 11.23 -17.54 -9.04
CA HIS A 437 10.14 -18.13 -9.82
C HIS A 437 9.75 -19.44 -9.16
N LEU A 438 8.47 -19.59 -8.81
CA LEU A 438 7.95 -20.73 -8.06
C LEU A 438 7.04 -21.59 -8.92
N GLY A 439 7.25 -22.89 -8.88
CA GLY A 439 6.47 -23.89 -9.60
C GLY A 439 5.89 -24.95 -8.67
N ALA A 440 4.66 -25.35 -8.95
CA ALA A 440 4.04 -26.54 -8.38
C ALA A 440 4.19 -27.70 -9.36
N ARG A 441 4.25 -28.92 -8.86
CA ARG A 441 4.38 -30.11 -9.71
C ARG A 441 3.05 -30.45 -10.38
N ASP A 442 3.05 -30.71 -11.68
CA ASP A 442 1.90 -31.29 -12.36
C ASP A 442 1.84 -32.80 -12.03
N PRO A 443 0.76 -33.31 -11.45
CA PRO A 443 0.66 -34.71 -11.05
C PRO A 443 0.65 -35.68 -12.24
N GLU A 444 0.25 -35.26 -13.43
CA GLU A 444 0.16 -36.11 -14.61
C GLU A 444 1.49 -36.19 -15.38
N SER A 445 2.11 -35.04 -15.65
CA SER A 445 3.35 -34.97 -16.41
C SER A 445 4.60 -35.03 -15.57
N GLY A 446 4.51 -34.71 -14.27
CA GLY A 446 5.64 -34.50 -13.38
C GLY A 446 6.36 -33.18 -13.59
N GLU A 447 6.04 -32.42 -14.64
CA GLU A 447 6.68 -31.16 -14.99
C GLU A 447 6.22 -30.02 -14.05
N PRO A 448 7.06 -29.01 -13.79
CA PRO A 448 6.69 -27.91 -12.94
C PRO A 448 5.83 -26.88 -13.68
N VAL A 449 4.72 -26.48 -13.05
CA VAL A 449 3.82 -25.42 -13.53
C VAL A 449 4.04 -24.17 -12.70
N MET A 450 4.41 -23.07 -13.35
CA MET A 450 4.66 -21.80 -12.65
C MET A 450 3.37 -21.25 -12.02
N VAL A 451 3.46 -20.89 -10.71
CA VAL A 451 2.34 -20.39 -9.89
C VAL A 451 2.59 -19.01 -9.29
N GLY A 452 3.81 -18.48 -9.42
CA GLY A 452 4.09 -17.16 -8.88
C GLY A 452 5.57 -16.80 -8.82
N LYS A 453 5.83 -15.59 -8.30
CA LYS A 453 7.17 -15.09 -7.97
C LYS A 453 7.18 -14.52 -6.56
N THR A 454 8.33 -14.60 -5.89
CA THR A 454 8.51 -13.91 -4.60
C THR A 454 9.93 -13.42 -4.39
N PHE A 455 10.03 -12.27 -3.76
CA PHE A 455 11.28 -11.69 -3.24
C PHE A 455 11.22 -11.48 -1.72
N LYS A 456 10.13 -11.89 -1.07
CA LYS A 456 9.90 -11.74 0.37
C LYS A 456 10.44 -12.94 1.14
N GLY A 457 10.77 -12.73 2.42
CA GLY A 457 11.28 -13.78 3.31
C GLY A 457 12.78 -14.08 3.14
N LEU A 458 13.44 -13.47 2.17
CA LEU A 458 14.87 -13.67 1.93
C LEU A 458 15.71 -12.81 2.88
N THR A 459 16.42 -13.48 3.79
CA THR A 459 17.46 -12.85 4.63
C THR A 459 18.72 -12.60 3.81
N ASP A 460 19.63 -11.75 4.30
CA ASP A 460 20.91 -11.51 3.64
C ASP A 460 21.70 -12.83 3.49
N ALA A 461 21.65 -13.72 4.47
CA ALA A 461 22.29 -15.05 4.41
C ALA A 461 21.70 -15.92 3.28
N LEU A 462 20.37 -15.95 3.14
CA LEU A 462 19.71 -16.68 2.06
C LEU A 462 20.03 -16.06 0.69
N LEU A 463 20.10 -14.74 0.57
CA LEU A 463 20.47 -14.05 -0.67
C LEU A 463 21.89 -14.40 -1.10
N HIS A 464 22.85 -14.42 -0.16
CA HIS A 464 24.23 -14.84 -0.44
C HIS A 464 24.29 -16.31 -0.86
N TRP A 465 23.65 -17.20 -0.11
CA TRP A 465 23.64 -18.62 -0.40
C TRP A 465 23.04 -18.91 -1.78
N GLN A 466 21.83 -18.42 -2.07
CA GLN A 466 21.18 -18.72 -3.35
C GLN A 466 21.91 -18.12 -4.55
N THR A 467 22.57 -16.95 -4.38
CA THR A 467 23.36 -16.35 -5.46
C THR A 467 24.59 -17.18 -5.80
N ALA A 468 25.17 -17.87 -4.81
CA ALA A 468 26.29 -18.79 -5.00
C ALA A 468 25.84 -20.18 -5.49
N GLU A 469 24.68 -20.66 -5.03
CA GLU A 469 24.20 -22.02 -5.30
C GLU A 469 23.49 -22.14 -6.64
N PHE A 470 22.61 -21.18 -7.00
CA PHE A 470 21.77 -21.28 -8.18
C PHE A 470 22.50 -21.47 -9.52
N PRO A 471 23.69 -20.88 -9.75
CA PRO A 471 24.46 -21.16 -10.95
C PRO A 471 24.87 -22.62 -11.14
N ARG A 472 24.88 -23.45 -10.06
CA ARG A 472 25.15 -24.89 -10.14
C ARG A 472 23.98 -25.70 -10.68
N HIS A 473 22.77 -25.16 -10.54
CA HIS A 473 21.51 -25.74 -11.01
C HIS A 473 21.00 -25.04 -12.27
N GLU A 474 21.81 -24.21 -12.91
CA GLU A 474 21.42 -23.43 -14.07
C GLU A 474 21.11 -24.32 -15.26
N ARG A 475 19.93 -24.12 -15.84
CA ARG A 475 19.52 -24.69 -17.11
C ARG A 475 19.82 -23.74 -18.27
N THR A 476 19.49 -22.45 -18.08
CA THR A 476 19.75 -21.38 -19.05
C THR A 476 19.64 -20.02 -18.34
N ARG A 477 20.10 -18.96 -18.98
CA ARG A 477 19.94 -17.60 -18.46
C ARG A 477 19.67 -16.61 -19.58
N ASP A 478 19.00 -15.53 -19.22
CA ASP A 478 18.93 -14.31 -20.03
C ASP A 478 19.59 -13.13 -19.28
N GLN A 479 19.42 -11.91 -19.78
CA GLN A 479 20.02 -10.72 -19.17
C GLN A 479 19.54 -10.46 -17.74
N HIS A 480 18.34 -10.94 -17.37
CA HIS A 480 17.67 -10.60 -16.11
C HIS A 480 17.44 -11.78 -15.20
N THR A 481 17.40 -13.00 -15.73
CA THR A 481 16.96 -14.21 -15.04
C THR A 481 17.92 -15.36 -15.26
N VAL A 482 18.22 -16.09 -14.18
CA VAL A 482 18.86 -17.40 -14.19
C VAL A 482 17.74 -18.44 -14.05
N TYR A 483 17.49 -19.23 -15.07
CA TYR A 483 16.52 -20.34 -15.04
C TYR A 483 17.19 -21.60 -14.57
N LEU A 484 16.54 -22.34 -13.68
CA LEU A 484 17.10 -23.51 -13.01
C LEU A 484 16.43 -24.80 -13.50
N TRP A 485 17.15 -25.89 -13.40
CA TRP A 485 16.54 -27.22 -13.34
C TRP A 485 15.69 -27.28 -12.06
N PRO A 486 14.50 -27.88 -12.06
CA PRO A 486 13.57 -27.88 -10.93
C PRO A 486 14.00 -28.89 -9.86
N GLU A 487 15.22 -28.74 -9.34
CA GLU A 487 15.85 -29.64 -8.38
C GLU A 487 15.74 -29.13 -6.93
N LEU A 488 15.53 -27.82 -6.76
CA LEU A 488 15.50 -27.19 -5.44
C LEU A 488 14.05 -27.02 -4.97
N VAL A 489 13.76 -27.55 -3.77
CA VAL A 489 12.49 -27.38 -3.08
C VAL A 489 12.60 -26.27 -2.04
N VAL A 490 11.61 -25.39 -2.00
CA VAL A 490 11.52 -24.27 -1.06
C VAL A 490 10.16 -24.24 -0.38
N GLU A 491 10.15 -24.12 0.94
CA GLU A 491 8.94 -23.91 1.73
C GLU A 491 8.52 -22.44 1.63
N ILE A 492 7.31 -22.23 1.14
CA ILE A 492 6.70 -20.92 0.92
C ILE A 492 5.49 -20.76 1.83
N ALA A 493 5.51 -19.74 2.68
CA ALA A 493 4.32 -19.29 3.38
C ALA A 493 3.55 -18.30 2.52
N LEU A 494 2.22 -18.41 2.50
CA LEU A 494 1.33 -17.55 1.70
C LEU A 494 0.01 -17.29 2.45
N ASP A 495 -0.64 -16.19 2.08
CA ASP A 495 -1.94 -15.80 2.67
C ASP A 495 -3.12 -16.43 1.91
N GLY A 496 -2.89 -17.07 0.75
CA GLY A 496 -3.90 -17.72 -0.09
C GLY A 496 -3.52 -17.72 -1.56
N VAL A 497 -4.46 -18.11 -2.40
CA VAL A 497 -4.32 -18.23 -3.86
C VAL A 497 -5.44 -17.46 -4.55
N GLN A 498 -5.18 -16.94 -5.73
CA GLN A 498 -6.18 -16.26 -6.57
C GLN A 498 -6.09 -16.74 -8.01
N THR A 499 -7.18 -16.59 -8.76
CA THR A 499 -7.16 -16.86 -10.21
C THR A 499 -6.21 -15.91 -10.92
N SER A 500 -5.53 -16.41 -11.95
CA SER A 500 -4.56 -15.63 -12.72
C SER A 500 -4.51 -16.09 -14.17
N THR A 501 -4.61 -15.14 -15.08
CA THR A 501 -4.38 -15.37 -16.51
C THR A 501 -2.90 -15.25 -16.90
N ARG A 502 -2.06 -14.78 -15.97
CA ARG A 502 -0.63 -14.54 -16.18
C ARG A 502 0.21 -15.81 -16.10
N TYR A 503 -0.17 -16.75 -15.24
CA TYR A 503 0.58 -17.96 -14.99
C TYR A 503 -0.10 -19.18 -15.61
N PRO A 504 0.68 -20.12 -16.19
CA PRO A 504 0.12 -21.31 -16.88
C PRO A 504 -0.78 -22.16 -15.98
N GLY A 505 -0.50 -22.16 -14.66
CA GLY A 505 -1.33 -22.89 -13.69
C GLY A 505 -2.74 -22.34 -13.49
N GLY A 506 -3.09 -21.19 -14.09
CA GLY A 506 -4.38 -20.51 -13.89
C GLY A 506 -4.53 -19.84 -12.54
N VAL A 507 -3.49 -19.89 -11.69
CA VAL A 507 -3.48 -19.39 -10.31
C VAL A 507 -2.24 -18.54 -10.02
N ALA A 508 -2.34 -17.68 -9.01
CA ALA A 508 -1.24 -16.89 -8.49
C ALA A 508 -1.23 -16.91 -6.96
N LEU A 509 -0.05 -17.08 -6.36
CA LEU A 509 0.14 -17.04 -4.91
C LEU A 509 -0.04 -15.61 -4.38
N ARG A 510 -0.81 -15.44 -3.30
CA ARG A 510 -1.00 -14.15 -2.62
C ARG A 510 0.00 -14.01 -1.47
N PHE A 511 0.80 -12.94 -1.50
CA PHE A 511 1.78 -12.58 -0.45
C PHE A 511 2.79 -13.67 -0.12
N ALA A 512 3.17 -14.49 -1.10
CA ALA A 512 4.17 -15.54 -0.96
C ALA A 512 5.47 -15.00 -0.37
N ARG A 513 6.05 -15.75 0.60
CA ARG A 513 7.33 -15.46 1.24
C ARG A 513 8.11 -16.74 1.50
N VAL A 514 9.41 -16.71 1.26
CA VAL A 514 10.31 -17.82 1.57
C VAL A 514 10.39 -18.02 3.07
N VAL A 515 10.16 -19.25 3.53
CA VAL A 515 10.40 -19.71 4.90
C VAL A 515 11.79 -20.29 5.00
N ARG A 516 12.08 -21.33 4.20
CA ARG A 516 13.38 -22.01 4.13
C ARG A 516 13.48 -22.86 2.89
N TYR A 517 14.69 -23.19 2.48
CA TYR A 517 14.93 -24.26 1.52
C TYR A 517 14.76 -25.64 2.18
N ARG A 518 14.36 -26.63 1.39
CA ARG A 518 14.03 -27.99 1.84
C ARG A 518 15.01 -29.01 1.24
N PRO A 519 16.28 -29.04 1.69
CA PRO A 519 17.25 -30.02 1.20
C PRO A 519 16.91 -31.46 1.62
N ASP A 520 15.95 -31.61 2.53
CA ASP A 520 15.37 -32.86 3.02
C ASP A 520 14.30 -33.42 2.07
N LYS A 521 13.88 -32.67 1.03
CA LYS A 521 12.84 -33.06 0.07
C LYS A 521 13.40 -33.16 -1.34
N THR A 522 12.90 -34.15 -2.07
CA THR A 522 13.14 -34.28 -3.51
C THR A 522 12.08 -33.53 -4.32
N PRO A 523 12.33 -33.21 -5.61
CA PRO A 523 11.34 -32.53 -6.47
C PRO A 523 9.98 -33.24 -6.54
N GLU A 524 9.99 -34.58 -6.49
CA GLU A 524 8.76 -35.39 -6.52
C GLU A 524 7.90 -35.23 -5.27
N GLN A 525 8.49 -34.73 -4.18
CA GLN A 525 7.82 -34.46 -2.92
C GLN A 525 7.30 -33.01 -2.81
N ALA A 526 7.50 -32.20 -3.86
CA ALA A 526 6.92 -30.87 -3.93
C ALA A 526 5.40 -30.95 -4.12
N ASP A 527 4.70 -29.94 -3.62
CA ASP A 527 3.26 -29.83 -3.73
C ASP A 527 2.81 -29.71 -5.17
N THR A 528 1.63 -30.28 -5.46
CA THR A 528 1.08 -30.32 -6.81
C THR A 528 0.29 -29.04 -7.13
N ILE A 529 0.06 -28.81 -8.44
CA ILE A 529 -0.80 -27.72 -8.90
C ILE A 529 -2.23 -27.85 -8.34
N ASP A 530 -2.70 -29.07 -8.11
CA ASP A 530 -4.03 -29.31 -7.54
C ASP A 530 -4.06 -28.93 -6.04
N THR A 531 -2.97 -29.19 -5.29
CA THR A 531 -2.83 -28.70 -3.91
C THR A 531 -2.89 -27.18 -3.87
N VAL A 532 -2.24 -26.49 -4.82
CA VAL A 532 -2.30 -25.03 -4.92
C VAL A 532 -3.71 -24.55 -5.27
N ARG A 533 -4.38 -25.19 -6.24
CA ARG A 533 -5.74 -24.84 -6.65
C ARG A 533 -6.78 -25.08 -5.56
N ALA A 534 -6.58 -26.07 -4.70
CA ALA A 534 -7.46 -26.32 -3.55
C ALA A 534 -7.49 -25.17 -2.52
N LEU A 535 -6.52 -24.24 -2.58
CA LEU A 535 -6.48 -23.03 -1.75
C LEU A 535 -7.20 -21.83 -2.42
N LEU A 536 -7.84 -22.00 -3.57
CA LEU A 536 -8.73 -20.98 -4.14
C LEU A 536 -9.97 -20.83 -3.25
N PRO A 537 -10.43 -19.59 -3.00
CA PRO A 537 -11.63 -19.34 -2.18
C PRO A 537 -12.91 -19.85 -2.85
#